data_fb86b7111ead77760ee3b8899a049155
#
_entry.id   fb86b7111ead77760ee3b8899a049155
#
_cell.length_a   1.000
_cell.length_b   1.000
_cell.length_c   1.000
_cell.angle_alpha   90.00
_cell.angle_beta   90.00
_cell.angle_gamma   90.00
#
_symmetry.space_group_name_H-M   'P 1'
#
loop_
_entity.id
_entity.type
_entity.pdbx_description
1 polymer ?
#
loop_
_entity_poly.entity_id
_entity_poly.type
_entity_poly.pdbx_seq_one_letter_code
_entity_poly.pdbx_strand_id
1 'polypeptide(L)'
;MLIHLGRGVSIQGESLISLTDLQREQSPEMQGLIERMRASGLLRTLGPAPKTLVICRDPRRRGRCVYYLSCVGLRTLRARAGEAAAWQRS
;
A
#
# COMPACT_ATOMS: atom_id res chain seq x y z
N MET A 1 -10.33 -7.75 8.62
CA MET A 1 -9.94 -8.70 7.57
C MET A 1 -8.63 -8.29 6.95
N LEU A 2 -7.79 -9.25 6.60
CA LEU A 2 -6.46 -8.97 6.07
C LEU A 2 -6.48 -8.76 4.56
N ILE A 3 -5.64 -7.83 4.10
CA ILE A 3 -5.37 -7.62 2.68
C ILE A 3 -3.93 -8.04 2.42
N HIS A 4 -3.76 -9.05 1.57
CA HIS A 4 -2.43 -9.54 1.21
C HIS A 4 -1.80 -8.63 0.16
N LEU A 5 -0.61 -8.12 0.46
CA LEU A 5 0.13 -7.21 -0.42
C LEU A 5 1.21 -7.92 -1.24
N GLY A 6 1.43 -9.19 -0.98
CA GLY A 6 2.47 -9.99 -1.60
C GLY A 6 3.64 -10.27 -0.66
N ARG A 7 4.46 -11.23 -1.00
CA ARG A 7 5.67 -11.60 -0.24
C ARG A 7 5.41 -11.91 1.24
N GLY A 8 4.25 -12.48 1.55
CA GLY A 8 3.89 -12.82 2.92
C GLY A 8 3.49 -11.63 3.79
N VAL A 9 3.37 -10.46 3.21
CA VAL A 9 2.97 -9.25 3.95
C VAL A 9 1.47 -9.04 3.79
N SER A 10 0.81 -8.79 4.92
CA SER A 10 -0.62 -8.48 4.97
C SER A 10 -0.86 -7.28 5.88
N ILE A 11 -1.89 -6.52 5.60
CA ILE A 11 -2.31 -5.40 6.44
C ILE A 11 -3.77 -5.59 6.84
N GLN A 12 -4.17 -4.96 7.93
CA GLN A 12 -5.57 -4.88 8.32
C GLN A 12 -6.30 -3.96 7.33
N GLY A 13 -7.48 -4.37 6.87
CA GLY A 13 -8.25 -3.59 5.91
C GLY A 13 -8.56 -2.19 6.41
N GLU A 14 -8.88 -2.04 7.69
CA GLU A 14 -9.17 -0.74 8.28
C GLU A 14 -7.95 0.17 8.38
N SER A 15 -6.75 -0.35 8.21
CA SER A 15 -5.51 0.45 8.20
C SER A 15 -5.22 1.07 6.84
N LEU A 16 -5.88 0.62 5.78
CA LEU A 16 -5.62 1.10 4.44
C LEU A 16 -6.07 2.55 4.27
N ILE A 17 -5.16 3.41 3.78
CA ILE A 17 -5.46 4.81 3.48
C ILE A 17 -5.62 5.00 1.97
N SER A 18 -4.66 4.55 1.18
CA SER A 18 -4.73 4.74 -0.28
C SER A 18 -3.97 3.68 -1.04
N LEU A 19 -4.38 3.50 -2.29
CA LEU A 19 -3.71 2.67 -3.30
C LEU A 19 -3.45 3.55 -4.51
N THR A 20 -2.21 3.59 -4.98
CA THR A 20 -1.82 4.37 -6.16
C THR A 20 -1.22 3.45 -7.20
N ASP A 21 -1.74 3.53 -8.42
CA ASP A 21 -1.23 2.72 -9.54
C ASP A 21 0.05 3.34 -10.08
N LEU A 22 1.18 2.72 -9.80
CA LEU A 22 2.50 3.19 -10.26
C LEU A 22 2.73 2.97 -11.75
N GLN A 23 1.93 2.12 -12.37
CA GLN A 23 2.01 1.89 -13.81
C GLN A 23 1.43 3.07 -14.60
N ARG A 24 0.50 3.82 -14.00
CA ARG A 24 -0.10 5.02 -14.58
C ARG A 24 0.53 6.30 -14.05
N GLU A 25 0.90 6.31 -12.77
CA GLU A 25 1.46 7.47 -12.08
C GLU A 25 2.99 7.42 -12.13
N GLN A 26 3.57 7.86 -13.25
CA GLN A 26 5.02 7.88 -13.44
C GLN A 26 5.56 9.31 -13.54
N SER A 27 4.93 10.23 -12.84
CA SER A 27 5.36 11.62 -12.84
C SER A 27 6.62 11.82 -12.01
N PRO A 28 7.43 12.87 -12.30
CA PRO A 28 8.56 13.22 -11.44
C PRO A 28 8.16 13.51 -10.01
N GLU A 29 6.97 14.08 -9.80
CA GLU A 29 6.43 14.34 -8.46
C GLU A 29 6.23 13.04 -7.68
N MET A 30 5.67 12.02 -8.32
CA MET A 30 5.48 10.72 -7.67
C MET A 30 6.82 10.06 -7.36
N GLN A 31 7.78 10.13 -8.28
CA GLN A 31 9.11 9.58 -8.03
C GLN A 31 9.80 10.29 -6.87
N GLY A 32 9.67 11.61 -6.80
CA GLY A 32 10.19 12.41 -5.70
C GLY A 32 9.56 12.04 -4.36
N LEU A 33 8.26 11.79 -4.35
CA LEU A 33 7.55 11.34 -3.15
C LEU A 33 8.07 9.98 -2.67
N ILE A 34 8.24 9.03 -3.58
CA ILE A 34 8.77 7.71 -3.26
C ILE A 34 10.19 7.80 -2.69
N GLU A 35 11.03 8.65 -3.28
CA GLU A 35 12.39 8.85 -2.76
C GLU A 35 12.38 9.45 -1.35
N ARG A 36 11.48 10.38 -1.06
CA ARG A 36 11.36 10.93 0.29
C ARG A 36 10.87 9.88 1.29
N MET A 37 9.94 9.02 0.88
CA MET A 37 9.48 7.91 1.72
C MET A 37 10.62 6.93 1.99
N ARG A 38 11.42 6.64 0.96
CA ARG A 38 12.58 5.74 1.09
C ARG A 38 13.60 6.33 2.07
N ALA A 39 13.89 7.61 1.94
CA ALA A 39 14.84 8.29 2.82
C ALA A 39 14.38 8.34 4.28
N SER A 40 13.07 8.35 4.52
CA SER A 40 12.51 8.36 5.86
C SER A 40 12.62 7.01 6.58
N GLY A 41 12.95 5.94 5.84
CA GLY A 41 13.02 4.58 6.38
C GLY A 41 11.66 3.92 6.58
N LEU A 42 10.58 4.54 6.13
CA LEU A 42 9.22 4.02 6.32
C LEU A 42 8.69 3.27 5.10
N LEU A 43 9.44 3.25 4.00
CA LEU A 43 9.04 2.57 2.79
C LEU A 43 9.57 1.14 2.79
N ARG A 44 8.68 0.19 2.52
CA ARG A 44 9.04 -1.23 2.39
C ARG A 44 8.75 -1.69 0.98
N THR A 45 9.78 -2.18 0.31
CA THR A 45 9.66 -2.71 -1.05
C THR A 45 9.41 -4.21 -0.99
N LEU A 46 8.31 -4.65 -1.60
CA LEU A 46 7.89 -6.05 -1.56
C LEU A 46 8.22 -6.82 -2.84
N GLY A 47 9.29 -6.45 -3.49
CA GLY A 47 9.78 -7.17 -4.68
C GLY A 47 10.28 -6.22 -5.76
N PRO A 48 10.82 -6.79 -6.87
CA PRO A 48 11.48 -6.00 -7.90
C PRO A 48 10.48 -5.36 -8.81
N ALA A 49 9.84 -4.95 -9.32
CA ALA A 49 8.88 -4.35 -10.27
C ALA A 49 7.59 -3.94 -9.57
N PRO A 50 7.64 -2.94 -8.69
CA PRO A 50 6.45 -2.52 -7.97
C PRO A 50 5.38 -1.96 -8.91
N LYS A 51 4.13 -2.34 -8.66
CA LYS A 51 2.98 -1.92 -9.45
C LYS A 51 2.08 -0.95 -8.70
N THR A 52 2.06 -1.03 -7.37
CA THR A 52 1.13 -0.25 -6.55
C THR A 52 1.84 0.28 -5.32
N LEU A 53 1.65 1.58 -5.06
CA LEU A 53 2.03 2.19 -3.79
C LEU A 53 0.85 2.06 -2.82
N VAL A 54 1.11 1.41 -1.69
CA VAL A 54 0.11 1.19 -0.64
C VAL A 54 0.48 2.08 0.55
N ILE A 55 -0.46 2.92 0.95
CA ILE A 55 -0.28 3.76 2.14
C ILE A 55 -1.26 3.28 3.19
N CYS A 56 -0.76 2.96 4.37
CA CYS A 56 -1.61 2.53 5.47
C CYS A 56 -1.16 3.15 6.79
N ARG A 57 -2.08 3.16 7.75
CA ARG A 57 -1.77 3.62 9.10
C ARG A 57 -0.90 2.59 9.80
N ASP A 58 0.06 3.08 10.59
CA ASP A 58 0.84 2.20 11.44
C ASP A 58 -0.01 1.83 12.66
N PRO A 59 -0.37 0.55 12.85
CA PRO A 59 -1.20 0.15 13.98
C PRO A 59 -0.50 0.34 15.33
N ARG A 60 0.81 0.50 15.34
CA ARG A 60 1.60 0.64 16.55
C ARG A 60 1.87 2.09 16.94
N ARG A 61 1.70 3.03 16.00
CA ARG A 61 2.06 4.44 16.24
C ARG A 61 0.98 5.36 15.68
N ARG A 62 0.22 5.98 16.55
CA ARG A 62 -0.81 6.94 16.16
C ARG A 62 -0.21 8.07 15.34
N GLY A 63 -0.94 8.44 14.28
CA GLY A 63 -0.55 9.55 13.41
C GLY A 63 0.59 9.23 12.45
N ARG A 64 1.04 7.98 12.40
CA ARG A 64 2.10 7.55 11.50
C ARG A 64 1.58 6.63 10.42
N CYS A 65 2.23 6.68 9.26
CA CYS A 65 1.91 5.84 8.11
C CYS A 65 3.07 4.91 7.79
N VAL A 66 2.74 3.77 7.20
CA VAL A 66 3.71 2.86 6.62
C VAL A 66 3.40 2.76 5.13
N TYR A 67 4.44 2.70 4.32
CA TYR A 67 4.34 2.69 2.87
C TYR A 67 4.91 1.40 2.31
N TYR A 68 4.17 0.77 1.39
CA TYR A 68 4.62 -0.45 0.73
C TYR A 68 4.63 -0.27 -0.77
N LEU A 69 5.69 -0.74 -1.43
CA LEU A 69 5.72 -0.90 -2.87
C LEU A 69 5.37 -2.36 -3.18
N SER A 70 4.13 -2.60 -3.57
CA SER A 70 3.63 -3.94 -3.82
C SER A 70 3.78 -4.31 -5.30
N CYS A 71 4.12 -5.57 -5.56
CA CYS A 71 4.14 -6.13 -6.91
C CYS A 71 2.76 -6.60 -7.36
N VAL A 72 1.77 -6.52 -6.51
CA VAL A 72 0.38 -6.84 -6.85
C VAL A 72 -0.26 -5.61 -7.50
N GLY A 73 -0.98 -5.81 -8.60
CA GLY A 73 -1.59 -4.70 -9.33
C GLY A 73 -2.74 -4.04 -8.57
N LEU A 74 -3.01 -2.79 -8.92
CA LEU A 74 -4.05 -1.99 -8.27
C LEU A 74 -5.43 -2.67 -8.30
N ARG A 75 -5.82 -3.24 -9.45
CA ARG A 75 -7.13 -3.88 -9.60
C ARG A 75 -7.30 -5.02 -8.58
N THR A 76 -6.27 -5.86 -8.43
CA THR A 76 -6.30 -6.97 -7.50
C THR A 76 -6.37 -6.48 -6.05
N LEU A 77 -5.57 -5.49 -5.70
CA LEU A 77 -5.58 -4.94 -4.34
C LEU A 77 -6.90 -4.23 -4.04
N ARG A 78 -7.47 -3.53 -5.02
CA ARG A 78 -8.76 -2.88 -4.87
C ARG A 78 -9.87 -3.91 -4.62
N ALA A 79 -9.85 -5.03 -5.33
CA ALA A 79 -10.81 -6.11 -5.12
C ALA A 79 -10.68 -6.69 -3.71
N ARG A 80 -9.45 -6.94 -3.26
CA ARG A 80 -9.20 -7.44 -1.90
C ARG A 80 -9.67 -6.44 -0.84
N ALA A 81 -9.44 -5.15 -1.06
CA ALA A 81 -9.89 -4.09 -0.16
C ALA A 81 -11.42 -4.00 -0.13
N GLY A 82 -12.07 -4.16 -1.27
CA GLY A 82 -13.53 -4.19 -1.36
C GLY A 82 -14.13 -5.35 -0.60
N GLU A 83 -13.54 -6.53 -0.70
CA GLU A 83 -13.97 -7.70 0.07
C GLU A 83 -13.82 -7.46 1.58
N ALA A 84 -12.70 -6.88 2.00
CA ALA A 84 -12.49 -6.55 3.40
C ALA A 84 -13.53 -5.54 3.91
N ALA A 85 -13.85 -4.51 3.12
CA ALA A 85 -14.86 -3.52 3.46
C ALA A 85 -16.26 -4.15 3.55
N ALA A 86 -16.59 -5.02 2.59
CA ALA A 86 -17.89 -5.72 2.60
C ALA A 86 -18.03 -6.61 3.84
N TRP A 87 -16.95 -7.27 4.22
CA TRP A 87 -16.92 -8.10 5.43
C TRP A 87 -17.17 -7.28 6.69
N GLN A 88 -16.60 -6.07 6.76
CA GLN A 88 -16.77 -5.18 7.90
C GLN A 88 -18.19 -4.62 8.03
N ARG A 89 -18.92 -4.55 6.92
CA ARG A 89 -20.30 -4.04 6.91
C ARG A 89 -21.34 -5.08 7.30
N SER A 90 -20.98 -6.33 7.28
CA SER A 90 -21.92 -7.42 7.59
C SER A 90 -21.86 -7.85 9.09
#